data_9eb0d28bc1306e5eaa75477e06428448
#
_entry.id   9eb0d28bc1306e5eaa75477e06428448
#
_cell.length_a   1.000
_cell.length_b   1.000
_cell.length_c   1.000
_cell.angle_alpha   90.00
_cell.angle_beta   90.00
_cell.angle_gamma   90.00
#
_symmetry.space_group_name_H-M   'P 1'
#
loop_
_entity.id
_entity.type
_entity.pdbx_description
1 polymer ?
#
loop_
_entity_poly.entity_id
_entity_poly.type
_entity_poly.pdbx_seq_one_letter_code
_entity_poly.pdbx_strand_id
1 'polypeptide(L)'
;MDATQWDERYRASAGGVWATQPPAVVRAIAGALPPGSAIDVATGDGRTAIWLAQRGWATTGIDFSSAGLALAAARPGGDAVSWVRADVHEFEPVASADLVVSCYLHLEDNAAAIARIAEWVAVGGTLVVIGHDVDNIAAGGHGPSDPAILYTPELLRGALDDRYRIERCEQVTRGTADSELRDGHTQPAIDTVLHAVRVR
;
A
#
# COMPACT_ATOMS: atom_id res chain seq x y z
N MET A 1 -2.25 -1.82 15.62
CA MET A 1 -2.80 -0.46 15.93
C MET A 1 -4.22 -0.39 15.37
N ASP A 2 -5.17 0.11 16.17
CA ASP A 2 -6.55 0.33 15.73
C ASP A 2 -6.75 1.72 15.05
N ALA A 3 -7.96 1.98 14.56
CA ALA A 3 -8.30 3.22 13.87
C ALA A 3 -8.09 4.47 14.75
N THR A 4 -8.34 4.38 16.06
CA THR A 4 -8.19 5.50 16.98
C THR A 4 -6.71 5.88 17.15
N GLN A 5 -5.84 4.88 17.30
CA GLN A 5 -4.39 5.07 17.43
C GLN A 5 -3.79 5.67 16.14
N TRP A 6 -4.28 5.23 14.97
CA TRP A 6 -3.88 5.82 13.71
C TRP A 6 -4.38 7.26 13.54
N ASP A 7 -5.64 7.53 13.92
CA ASP A 7 -6.20 8.89 13.91
C ASP A 7 -5.37 9.85 14.78
N GLU A 8 -4.96 9.42 15.98
CA GLU A 8 -4.09 10.20 16.87
C GLU A 8 -2.73 10.48 16.22
N ARG A 9 -2.11 9.47 15.60
CA ARG A 9 -0.84 9.61 14.89
C ARG A 9 -0.93 10.60 13.73
N TYR A 10 -1.99 10.54 12.92
CA TYR A 10 -2.20 11.49 11.83
C TYR A 10 -2.45 12.91 12.34
N ARG A 11 -3.22 13.09 13.40
CA ARG A 11 -3.46 14.41 14.01
C ARG A 11 -2.20 15.02 14.61
N ALA A 12 -1.31 14.21 15.18
CA ALA A 12 -0.05 14.67 15.76
C ALA A 12 0.97 15.10 14.70
N SER A 13 0.84 14.63 13.46
CA SER A 13 1.76 14.95 12.36
C SER A 13 1.24 16.11 11.53
N ALA A 14 1.69 17.34 11.82
CA ALA A 14 1.36 18.52 11.01
C ALA A 14 1.88 18.33 9.55
N GLY A 15 0.97 18.09 8.60
CA GLY A 15 1.29 18.00 7.17
C GLY A 15 1.64 16.60 6.65
N GLY A 16 1.33 15.54 7.38
CA GLY A 16 1.48 14.14 6.97
C GLY A 16 2.64 13.41 7.63
N VAL A 17 2.49 12.10 7.77
CA VAL A 17 3.46 11.20 8.42
C VAL A 17 4.52 10.75 7.41
N TRP A 18 4.13 10.57 6.16
CA TRP A 18 4.90 9.87 5.15
C TRP A 18 5.59 10.80 4.16
N ALA A 19 6.54 10.25 3.41
CA ALA A 19 7.11 10.92 2.26
C ALA A 19 6.02 11.31 1.25
N THR A 20 6.28 12.32 0.44
CA THR A 20 5.29 12.86 -0.52
C THR A 20 5.10 12.00 -1.76
N GLN A 21 6.02 11.10 -2.04
CA GLN A 21 6.00 10.23 -3.20
C GLN A 21 5.71 8.77 -2.78
N PRO A 22 5.04 7.98 -3.63
CA PRO A 22 4.91 6.54 -3.41
C PRO A 22 6.27 5.85 -3.37
N PRO A 23 6.35 4.61 -2.85
CA PRO A 23 7.54 3.77 -2.95
C PRO A 23 8.04 3.68 -4.41
N ALA A 24 9.36 3.67 -4.59
CA ALA A 24 9.97 3.65 -5.93
C ALA A 24 9.49 2.46 -6.78
N VAL A 25 9.28 1.30 -6.14
CA VAL A 25 8.77 0.10 -6.81
C VAL A 25 7.34 0.29 -7.34
N VAL A 26 6.47 0.95 -6.58
CA VAL A 26 5.09 1.28 -7.03
C VAL A 26 5.14 2.23 -8.22
N ARG A 27 5.99 3.27 -8.14
CA ARG A 27 6.17 4.22 -9.25
C ARG A 27 6.69 3.54 -10.52
N ALA A 28 7.62 2.59 -10.39
CA ALA A 28 8.16 1.85 -11.52
C ALA A 28 7.10 0.94 -12.17
N ILE A 29 6.33 0.19 -11.38
CA ILE A 29 5.32 -0.73 -11.89
C ILE A 29 4.14 0.06 -12.47
N ALA A 30 3.49 0.89 -11.68
CA ALA A 30 2.28 1.62 -12.09
C ALA A 30 2.57 2.66 -13.18
N GLY A 31 3.80 3.22 -13.22
CA GLY A 31 4.22 4.14 -14.28
C GLY A 31 4.42 3.48 -15.64
N ALA A 32 4.57 2.17 -15.70
CA ALA A 32 4.69 1.40 -16.95
C ALA A 32 3.33 0.87 -17.46
N LEU A 33 2.27 0.97 -16.67
CA LEU A 33 0.93 0.52 -17.03
C LEU A 33 0.11 1.65 -17.68
N PRO A 34 -0.78 1.33 -18.63
CA PRO A 34 -1.76 2.29 -19.11
C PRO A 34 -2.73 2.66 -17.98
N PRO A 35 -3.09 3.94 -17.82
CA PRO A 35 -4.06 4.35 -16.81
C PRO A 35 -5.42 3.70 -17.02
N GLY A 36 -6.06 3.30 -15.92
CA GLY A 36 -7.40 2.71 -15.84
C GLY A 36 -8.01 3.02 -14.49
N SER A 37 -8.72 2.06 -13.89
CA SER A 37 -9.22 2.14 -12.53
C SER A 37 -8.17 1.65 -11.52
N ALA A 38 -8.06 2.32 -10.37
CA ALA A 38 -7.12 1.94 -9.31
C ALA A 38 -7.74 1.98 -7.91
N ILE A 39 -7.36 1.05 -7.05
CA ILE A 39 -7.67 1.07 -5.62
C ILE A 39 -6.36 1.11 -4.84
N ASP A 40 -6.19 2.13 -3.99
CA ASP A 40 -5.07 2.25 -3.04
C ASP A 40 -5.57 1.86 -1.64
N VAL A 41 -5.10 0.71 -1.15
CA VAL A 41 -5.56 0.07 0.08
C VAL A 41 -4.68 0.49 1.25
N ALA A 42 -5.30 0.89 2.36
CA ALA A 42 -4.63 1.54 3.49
C ALA A 42 -3.87 2.79 3.02
N THR A 43 -4.60 3.66 2.30
CA THR A 43 -4.03 4.80 1.57
C THR A 43 -3.38 5.85 2.47
N GLY A 44 -3.73 5.85 3.77
CA GLY A 44 -3.18 6.76 4.77
C GLY A 44 -3.44 8.23 4.42
N ASP A 45 -2.36 9.01 4.32
CA ASP A 45 -2.39 10.43 3.91
C ASP A 45 -2.38 10.62 2.37
N GLY A 46 -2.67 9.56 1.60
CA GLY A 46 -3.06 9.61 0.19
C GLY A 46 -1.93 9.73 -0.82
N ARG A 47 -0.64 9.60 -0.43
CA ARG A 47 0.50 9.81 -1.34
C ARG A 47 0.44 8.96 -2.62
N THR A 48 0.04 7.68 -2.51
CA THR A 48 -0.04 6.77 -3.65
C THR A 48 -1.26 7.07 -4.50
N ALA A 49 -2.43 7.20 -3.88
CA ALA A 49 -3.67 7.50 -4.58
C ALA A 49 -3.60 8.80 -5.37
N ILE A 50 -3.07 9.88 -4.76
CA ILE A 50 -2.91 11.18 -5.42
C ILE A 50 -1.93 11.07 -6.59
N TRP A 51 -0.81 10.36 -6.40
CA TRP A 51 0.18 10.16 -7.46
C TRP A 51 -0.39 9.40 -8.66
N LEU A 52 -1.23 8.40 -8.42
CA LEU A 52 -1.94 7.66 -9.47
C LEU A 52 -2.94 8.56 -10.19
N ALA A 53 -3.79 9.30 -9.47
CA ALA A 53 -4.77 10.22 -10.04
C ALA A 53 -4.12 11.28 -10.92
N GLN A 54 -2.98 11.85 -10.51
CA GLN A 54 -2.18 12.80 -11.30
C GLN A 54 -1.64 12.21 -12.62
N ARG A 55 -1.68 10.88 -12.76
CA ARG A 55 -1.27 10.13 -13.96
C ARG A 55 -2.43 9.58 -14.77
N GLY A 56 -3.63 10.05 -14.46
CA GLY A 56 -4.84 9.71 -15.20
C GLY A 56 -5.57 8.45 -14.74
N TRP A 57 -5.16 7.85 -13.61
CA TRP A 57 -5.90 6.74 -13.02
C TRP A 57 -7.19 7.24 -12.36
N ALA A 58 -8.31 6.55 -12.60
CA ALA A 58 -9.54 6.74 -11.83
C ALA A 58 -9.35 6.05 -10.47
N THR A 59 -8.93 6.82 -9.45
CA THR A 59 -8.40 6.27 -8.21
C THR A 59 -9.40 6.35 -7.06
N THR A 60 -9.56 5.25 -6.34
CA THR A 60 -10.22 5.17 -5.03
C THR A 60 -9.16 4.88 -3.97
N GLY A 61 -9.06 5.72 -2.94
CA GLY A 61 -8.24 5.49 -1.75
C GLY A 61 -9.10 5.05 -0.58
N ILE A 62 -8.80 3.90 0.02
CA ILE A 62 -9.51 3.40 1.20
C ILE A 62 -8.60 3.39 2.43
N ASP A 63 -9.14 3.81 3.55
CA ASP A 63 -8.49 3.73 4.86
C ASP A 63 -9.55 3.73 5.97
N PHE A 64 -9.25 3.08 7.09
CA PHE A 64 -10.15 3.10 8.25
C PHE A 64 -9.97 4.36 9.09
N SER A 65 -8.83 5.08 8.96
CA SER A 65 -8.53 6.33 9.66
C SER A 65 -9.21 7.52 9.01
N SER A 66 -10.14 8.13 9.72
CA SER A 66 -10.78 9.38 9.29
C SER A 66 -9.80 10.55 9.21
N ALA A 67 -8.82 10.60 10.11
CA ALA A 67 -7.81 11.66 10.14
C ALA A 67 -6.81 11.52 8.99
N GLY A 68 -6.43 10.29 8.63
CA GLY A 68 -5.61 10.03 7.45
C GLY A 68 -6.28 10.51 6.17
N LEU A 69 -7.56 10.11 5.97
CA LEU A 69 -8.34 10.53 4.81
C LEU A 69 -8.59 12.04 4.74
N ALA A 70 -8.79 12.71 5.90
CA ALA A 70 -8.92 14.16 5.93
C ALA A 70 -7.63 14.86 5.49
N LEU A 71 -6.46 14.36 5.89
CA LEU A 71 -5.17 14.85 5.43
C LEU A 71 -4.98 14.59 3.92
N ALA A 72 -5.34 13.41 3.45
CA ALA A 72 -5.26 13.03 2.04
C ALA A 72 -6.10 13.96 1.16
N ALA A 73 -7.35 14.20 1.54
CA ALA A 73 -8.26 15.08 0.82
C ALA A 73 -7.79 16.55 0.79
N ALA A 74 -7.09 16.99 1.84
CA ALA A 74 -6.55 18.35 1.92
C ALA A 74 -5.23 18.57 1.16
N ARG A 75 -4.57 17.49 0.69
CA ARG A 75 -3.34 17.61 -0.11
C ARG A 75 -3.61 18.13 -1.52
N PRO A 76 -2.64 18.82 -2.14
CA PRO A 76 -2.73 19.17 -3.56
C PRO A 76 -2.98 17.95 -4.44
N GLY A 77 -4.08 17.96 -5.20
CA GLY A 77 -4.55 16.85 -6.03
C GLY A 77 -5.41 15.82 -5.30
N GLY A 78 -5.69 16.02 -4.01
CA GLY A 78 -6.59 15.14 -3.25
C GLY A 78 -8.05 15.18 -3.71
N ASP A 79 -8.45 16.24 -4.37
CA ASP A 79 -9.77 16.42 -4.99
C ASP A 79 -10.01 15.53 -6.22
N ALA A 80 -8.93 14.97 -6.80
CA ALA A 80 -9.02 14.04 -7.93
C ALA A 80 -9.22 12.56 -7.51
N VAL A 81 -9.26 12.26 -6.21
CA VAL A 81 -9.36 10.90 -5.67
C VAL A 81 -10.70 10.70 -4.95
N SER A 82 -11.32 9.55 -5.16
CA SER A 82 -12.48 9.11 -4.37
C SER A 82 -12.02 8.52 -3.04
N TRP A 83 -12.27 9.22 -1.93
CA TRP A 83 -11.89 8.75 -0.60
C TRP A 83 -13.02 7.97 0.05
N VAL A 84 -12.70 6.76 0.54
CA VAL A 84 -13.67 5.90 1.22
C VAL A 84 -13.13 5.49 2.58
N ARG A 85 -13.87 5.83 3.64
CA ARG A 85 -13.56 5.32 4.98
C ARG A 85 -14.11 3.91 5.12
N ALA A 86 -13.23 2.93 5.17
CA ALA A 86 -13.59 1.53 5.31
C ALA A 86 -12.44 0.71 5.92
N ASP A 87 -12.79 -0.34 6.64
CA ASP A 87 -11.87 -1.41 7.00
C ASP A 87 -11.69 -2.33 5.78
N VAL A 88 -10.47 -2.80 5.55
CA VAL A 88 -10.15 -3.71 4.44
C VAL A 88 -10.95 -5.01 4.50
N HIS A 89 -11.33 -5.46 5.70
CA HIS A 89 -12.15 -6.66 5.91
C HIS A 89 -13.63 -6.46 5.57
N GLU A 90 -14.12 -5.22 5.55
CA GLU A 90 -15.53 -4.89 5.32
C GLU A 90 -15.78 -4.27 3.95
N PHE A 91 -14.74 -3.66 3.36
CA PHE A 91 -14.88 -2.97 2.07
C PHE A 91 -15.13 -3.96 0.92
N GLU A 92 -16.10 -3.62 0.09
CA GLU A 92 -16.37 -4.30 -1.19
C GLU A 92 -16.40 -3.25 -2.30
N PRO A 93 -15.49 -3.32 -3.29
CA PRO A 93 -15.54 -2.38 -4.40
C PRO A 93 -16.76 -2.65 -5.29
N VAL A 94 -17.32 -1.59 -5.86
CA VAL A 94 -18.47 -1.70 -6.80
C VAL A 94 -18.09 -2.47 -8.07
N ALA A 95 -16.84 -2.40 -8.46
CA ALA A 95 -16.26 -3.14 -9.59
C ALA A 95 -14.79 -3.44 -9.31
N SER A 96 -14.26 -4.51 -9.94
CA SER A 96 -12.83 -4.80 -9.90
C SER A 96 -12.02 -3.72 -10.62
N ALA A 97 -10.79 -3.52 -10.18
CA ALA A 97 -9.89 -2.47 -10.65
C ALA A 97 -8.76 -3.04 -11.53
N ASP A 98 -8.27 -2.21 -12.46
CA ASP A 98 -7.11 -2.55 -13.29
C ASP A 98 -5.81 -2.55 -12.51
N LEU A 99 -5.76 -1.82 -11.38
CA LEU A 99 -4.63 -1.79 -10.45
C LEU A 99 -5.13 -1.77 -9.01
N VAL A 100 -4.65 -2.71 -8.19
CA VAL A 100 -4.81 -2.65 -6.73
C VAL A 100 -3.43 -2.54 -6.10
N VAL A 101 -3.24 -1.51 -5.27
CA VAL A 101 -1.98 -1.25 -4.56
C VAL A 101 -2.23 -1.30 -3.07
N SER A 102 -1.35 -1.96 -2.32
CA SER A 102 -1.32 -1.91 -0.85
C SER A 102 0.11 -1.64 -0.39
N CYS A 103 0.29 -0.53 0.33
CA CYS A 103 1.59 -0.11 0.85
C CYS A 103 1.57 -0.07 2.37
N TYR A 104 2.36 -0.97 3.01
CA TYR A 104 2.55 -0.99 4.47
C TYR A 104 1.27 -1.21 5.27
N LEU A 105 0.33 -1.97 4.73
CA LEU A 105 -0.79 -2.55 5.48
C LEU A 105 -0.22 -3.65 6.38
N HIS A 106 -0.28 -3.47 7.69
CA HIS A 106 0.27 -4.39 8.67
C HIS A 106 -0.83 -4.92 9.60
N LEU A 107 -1.23 -6.17 9.39
CA LEU A 107 -2.28 -6.87 10.12
C LEU A 107 -1.76 -8.22 10.62
N GLU A 108 -2.33 -8.77 11.69
CA GLU A 108 -2.01 -10.11 12.17
C GLU A 108 -2.42 -11.20 11.16
N ASP A 109 -3.44 -10.92 10.35
CA ASP A 109 -3.96 -11.81 9.30
C ASP A 109 -3.59 -11.35 7.88
N ASN A 110 -2.38 -10.83 7.70
CA ASN A 110 -1.88 -10.30 6.42
C ASN A 110 -2.21 -11.21 5.22
N ALA A 111 -2.03 -12.53 5.34
CA ALA A 111 -2.31 -13.46 4.23
C ALA A 111 -3.78 -13.42 3.82
N ALA A 112 -4.71 -13.41 4.78
CA ALA A 112 -6.15 -13.33 4.49
C ALA A 112 -6.53 -11.97 3.89
N ALA A 113 -5.97 -10.87 4.42
CA ALA A 113 -6.19 -9.54 3.88
C ALA A 113 -5.67 -9.42 2.43
N ILE A 114 -4.49 -9.95 2.12
CA ILE A 114 -3.94 -9.95 0.75
C ILE A 114 -4.78 -10.82 -0.18
N ALA A 115 -5.22 -12.01 0.24
CA ALA A 115 -6.12 -12.84 -0.54
C ALA A 115 -7.44 -12.12 -0.85
N ARG A 116 -7.98 -11.37 0.12
CA ARG A 116 -9.19 -10.57 -0.06
C ARG A 116 -9.00 -9.46 -1.09
N ILE A 117 -7.97 -8.63 -0.95
CA ILE A 117 -7.73 -7.52 -1.90
C ILE A 117 -7.38 -8.01 -3.30
N ALA A 118 -6.85 -9.22 -3.42
CA ALA A 118 -6.62 -9.86 -4.71
C ALA A 118 -7.93 -10.09 -5.48
N GLU A 119 -9.05 -10.36 -4.80
CA GLU A 119 -10.36 -10.50 -5.47
C GLU A 119 -10.83 -9.20 -6.15
N TRP A 120 -10.31 -8.06 -5.74
CA TRP A 120 -10.67 -6.75 -6.28
C TRP A 120 -9.96 -6.41 -7.60
N VAL A 121 -8.96 -7.20 -7.99
CA VAL A 121 -8.22 -6.98 -9.24
C VAL A 121 -9.03 -7.54 -10.43
N ALA A 122 -9.16 -6.78 -11.49
CA ALA A 122 -9.78 -7.24 -12.73
C ALA A 122 -8.93 -8.31 -13.45
N VAL A 123 -9.53 -9.15 -14.26
CA VAL A 123 -8.78 -10.07 -15.16
C VAL A 123 -7.92 -9.23 -16.10
N GLY A 124 -6.63 -9.51 -16.16
CA GLY A 124 -5.61 -8.68 -16.84
C GLY A 124 -5.06 -7.55 -15.98
N GLY A 125 -5.67 -7.27 -14.82
CA GLY A 125 -5.22 -6.24 -13.89
C GLY A 125 -4.03 -6.67 -13.05
N THR A 126 -3.49 -5.71 -12.31
CA THR A 126 -2.24 -5.83 -11.55
C THR A 126 -2.49 -5.65 -10.05
N LEU A 127 -1.88 -6.52 -9.25
CA LEU A 127 -1.75 -6.38 -7.80
C LEU A 127 -0.31 -5.99 -7.44
N VAL A 128 -0.15 -4.94 -6.64
CA VAL A 128 1.13 -4.53 -6.07
C VAL A 128 1.00 -4.46 -4.55
N VAL A 129 1.82 -5.22 -3.84
CA VAL A 129 1.91 -5.16 -2.37
C VAL A 129 3.34 -4.88 -1.97
N ILE A 130 3.53 -3.94 -1.06
CA ILE A 130 4.81 -3.69 -0.39
C ILE A 130 4.58 -3.51 1.10
N GLY A 131 5.42 -4.14 1.91
CA GLY A 131 5.41 -3.99 3.36
C GLY A 131 6.74 -4.34 3.97
N HIS A 132 6.96 -3.96 5.24
CA HIS A 132 8.19 -4.30 5.93
C HIS A 132 8.37 -5.80 6.05
N ASP A 133 9.55 -6.28 5.68
CA ASP A 133 9.93 -7.68 5.81
C ASP A 133 10.26 -8.04 7.26
N VAL A 134 10.09 -9.30 7.64
CA VAL A 134 10.42 -9.80 8.99
C VAL A 134 11.91 -9.62 9.32
N ASP A 135 12.79 -9.72 8.34
CA ASP A 135 14.24 -9.54 8.51
C ASP A 135 14.62 -8.08 8.78
N ASN A 136 13.69 -7.12 8.53
CA ASN A 136 13.90 -5.72 8.85
C ASN A 136 14.12 -5.47 10.35
N ILE A 137 13.55 -6.32 11.23
CA ILE A 137 13.77 -6.26 12.69
C ILE A 137 15.22 -6.50 13.02
N ALA A 138 15.80 -7.61 12.52
CA ALA A 138 17.19 -7.97 12.78
C ALA A 138 18.18 -6.99 12.15
N ALA A 139 17.81 -6.37 11.03
CA ALA A 139 18.60 -5.35 10.37
C ALA A 139 18.55 -3.99 11.09
N GLY A 140 17.70 -3.81 12.11
CA GLY A 140 17.51 -2.53 12.81
C GLY A 140 16.85 -1.46 11.94
N GLY A 141 16.15 -1.86 10.89
CA GLY A 141 15.44 -0.96 9.99
C GLY A 141 14.21 -0.33 10.65
N HIS A 142 13.79 0.81 10.10
CA HIS A 142 12.57 1.47 10.59
C HIS A 142 11.32 0.65 10.24
N GLY A 143 10.37 0.56 11.16
CA GLY A 143 9.08 -0.11 10.96
C GLY A 143 8.56 -0.78 12.23
N PRO A 144 7.49 -1.56 12.13
CA PRO A 144 6.99 -2.37 13.24
C PRO A 144 8.03 -3.39 13.70
N SER A 145 8.02 -3.69 15.00
CA SER A 145 8.90 -4.70 15.61
C SER A 145 8.20 -6.02 15.96
N ASP A 146 6.92 -6.12 15.68
CA ASP A 146 6.13 -7.34 15.86
C ASP A 146 6.19 -8.19 14.59
N PRO A 147 6.85 -9.37 14.63
CA PRO A 147 6.97 -10.22 13.44
C PRO A 147 5.63 -10.75 12.93
N ALA A 148 4.59 -10.81 13.77
CA ALA A 148 3.26 -11.32 13.38
C ALA A 148 2.57 -10.46 12.31
N ILE A 149 2.92 -9.18 12.22
CA ILE A 149 2.33 -8.24 11.27
C ILE A 149 3.25 -7.90 10.09
N LEU A 150 4.39 -8.57 9.98
CA LEU A 150 5.37 -8.34 8.92
C LEU A 150 5.23 -9.35 7.78
N TYR A 151 5.87 -9.04 6.68
CA TYR A 151 5.78 -9.82 5.45
C TYR A 151 6.97 -10.74 5.25
N THR A 152 6.76 -11.79 4.47
CA THR A 152 7.82 -12.55 3.79
C THR A 152 7.38 -12.83 2.36
N PRO A 153 8.31 -13.13 1.43
CA PRO A 153 7.93 -13.55 0.09
C PRO A 153 7.05 -14.81 0.07
N GLU A 154 7.27 -15.74 1.00
CA GLU A 154 6.48 -16.98 1.13
C GLU A 154 5.04 -16.68 1.53
N LEU A 155 4.83 -15.77 2.50
CA LEU A 155 3.50 -15.35 2.92
C LEU A 155 2.73 -14.74 1.74
N LEU A 156 3.35 -13.82 1.00
CA LEU A 156 2.70 -13.16 -0.12
C LEU A 156 2.41 -14.12 -1.28
N ARG A 157 3.32 -15.07 -1.58
CA ARG A 157 3.06 -16.11 -2.58
C ARG A 157 1.90 -17.02 -2.17
N GLY A 158 1.86 -17.42 -0.91
CA GLY A 158 0.83 -18.30 -0.36
C GLY A 158 -0.56 -17.66 -0.27
N ALA A 159 -0.64 -16.33 -0.27
CA ALA A 159 -1.90 -15.60 -0.27
C ALA A 159 -2.60 -15.56 -1.64
N LEU A 160 -1.90 -15.89 -2.72
CA LEU A 160 -2.44 -15.91 -4.07
C LEU A 160 -2.69 -17.34 -4.55
N ASP A 161 -3.72 -17.52 -5.33
CA ASP A 161 -4.03 -18.79 -6.01
C ASP A 161 -3.55 -18.79 -7.49
N ASP A 162 -3.91 -19.83 -8.22
CA ASP A 162 -3.51 -20.05 -9.61
C ASP A 162 -4.16 -19.11 -10.64
N ARG A 163 -5.04 -18.20 -10.19
CA ARG A 163 -5.55 -17.08 -11.01
C ARG A 163 -4.52 -15.97 -11.20
N TYR A 164 -3.41 -16.03 -10.46
CA TYR A 164 -2.37 -15.02 -10.51
C TYR A 164 -1.06 -15.55 -11.09
N ARG A 165 -0.50 -14.80 -12.03
CA ARG A 165 0.90 -14.94 -12.45
C ARG A 165 1.74 -13.95 -11.66
N ILE A 166 2.66 -14.47 -10.85
CA ILE A 166 3.58 -13.67 -10.05
C ILE A 166 4.75 -13.24 -10.94
N GLU A 167 4.87 -11.95 -11.20
CA GLU A 167 5.96 -11.34 -11.97
C GLU A 167 7.20 -11.10 -11.08
N ARG A 168 6.95 -10.71 -9.81
CA ARG A 168 7.98 -10.44 -8.82
C ARG A 168 7.44 -10.72 -7.43
N CYS A 169 8.21 -11.43 -6.60
CA CYS A 169 7.92 -11.58 -5.18
C CYS A 169 9.21 -11.86 -4.45
N GLU A 170 9.78 -10.84 -3.81
CA GLU A 170 11.12 -10.89 -3.23
C GLU A 170 11.33 -9.83 -2.14
N GLN A 171 12.38 -10.02 -1.35
CA GLN A 171 12.90 -8.97 -0.47
C GLN A 171 13.64 -7.91 -1.28
N VAL A 172 13.49 -6.65 -0.86
CA VAL A 172 14.23 -5.51 -1.42
C VAL A 172 14.81 -4.68 -0.28
N THR A 173 16.06 -4.28 -0.41
CA THR A 173 16.66 -3.31 0.51
C THR A 173 16.34 -1.91 -0.01
N ARG A 174 15.59 -1.16 0.76
CA ARG A 174 15.28 0.24 0.48
C ARG A 174 16.39 1.12 1.03
N GLY A 175 17.01 1.91 0.15
CA GLY A 175 18.03 2.87 0.54
C GLY A 175 17.47 4.07 1.30
N THR A 176 18.34 4.83 1.94
CA THR A 176 17.97 6.03 2.72
C THR A 176 17.34 7.14 1.88
N ALA A 177 17.69 7.21 0.58
CA ALA A 177 17.09 8.17 -0.36
C ALA A 177 15.60 7.89 -0.65
N ASP A 178 15.15 6.65 -0.43
CA ASP A 178 13.77 6.20 -0.60
C ASP A 178 13.05 6.09 0.75
N SER A 179 13.49 6.83 1.77
CA SER A 179 12.87 6.82 3.10
C SER A 179 11.37 7.08 3.01
N GLU A 180 10.61 6.24 3.69
CA GLU A 180 9.15 6.36 3.78
C GLU A 180 8.72 7.52 4.69
N LEU A 181 9.61 7.98 5.57
CA LEU A 181 9.33 9.03 6.54
C LEU A 181 9.92 10.37 6.12
N ARG A 182 9.28 11.45 6.53
CA ARG A 182 9.76 12.83 6.30
C ARG A 182 10.95 13.21 7.17
N ASP A 183 11.16 12.53 8.28
CA ASP A 183 12.14 12.86 9.31
C ASP A 183 13.56 12.32 9.05
N GLY A 184 13.80 11.78 7.84
CA GLY A 184 15.15 11.47 7.38
C GLY A 184 15.84 10.32 8.11
N HIS A 185 15.12 9.24 8.41
CA HIS A 185 15.76 8.00 8.88
C HIS A 185 16.90 7.61 7.95
N THR A 186 18.08 7.40 8.52
CA THR A 186 19.32 7.17 7.78
C THR A 186 19.66 5.68 7.64
N GLN A 187 18.86 4.78 8.20
CA GLN A 187 19.10 3.35 8.10
C GLN A 187 18.33 2.72 6.94
N PRO A 188 18.95 1.82 6.17
CA PRO A 188 18.24 1.01 5.17
C PRO A 188 17.12 0.23 5.83
N ALA A 189 16.04 0.00 5.10
CA ALA A 189 14.96 -0.89 5.52
C ALA A 189 14.84 -2.06 4.54
N ILE A 190 14.39 -3.21 5.04
CA ILE A 190 14.11 -4.38 4.22
C ILE A 190 12.59 -4.46 4.07
N ASP A 191 12.14 -4.46 2.83
CA ASP A 191 10.74 -4.61 2.47
C ASP A 191 10.53 -5.90 1.67
N THR A 192 9.34 -6.49 1.76
CA THR A 192 8.86 -7.51 0.83
C THR A 192 7.99 -6.87 -0.23
N VAL A 193 8.23 -7.20 -1.50
CA VAL A 193 7.47 -6.70 -2.65
C VAL A 193 6.80 -7.85 -3.37
N LEU A 194 5.51 -7.70 -3.68
CA LEU A 194 4.76 -8.54 -4.61
C LEU A 194 4.29 -7.70 -5.80
N HIS A 195 4.52 -8.20 -7.00
CA HIS A 195 3.90 -7.76 -8.25
C HIS A 195 3.30 -8.99 -8.94
N ALA A 196 2.00 -8.99 -9.12
CA ALA A 196 1.30 -10.10 -9.74
C ALA A 196 0.22 -9.59 -10.71
N VAL A 197 -0.08 -10.38 -11.73
CA VAL A 197 -1.12 -10.10 -12.74
C VAL A 197 -2.20 -11.16 -12.64
N ARG A 198 -3.46 -10.73 -12.54
CA ARG A 198 -4.61 -11.65 -12.59
C ARG A 198 -4.83 -12.14 -14.02
N VAL A 199 -4.75 -13.45 -14.23
CA VAL A 199 -4.83 -14.06 -15.59
C VAL A 199 -6.17 -14.73 -15.87
N ARG A 200 -6.98 -14.96 -14.82
CA ARG A 200 -8.35 -15.52 -14.95
C ARG A 200 -9.23 -15.23 -13.74
#